data_02ec5e94fcd2b2df8df0e1b83f804f06
#
_entry.id   02ec5e94fcd2b2df8df0e1b83f804f06
#
_cell.length_a   1.000
_cell.length_b   1.000
_cell.length_c   1.000
_cell.angle_alpha   90.00
_cell.angle_beta   90.00
_cell.angle_gamma   90.00
#
_symmetry.space_group_name_H-M   'P 1'
#
loop_
_entity.id
_entity.type
_entity.pdbx_description
1 polymer ?
#
loop_
_entity_poly.entity_id
_entity_poly.type
_entity_poly.pdbx_seq_one_letter_code
_entity_poly.pdbx_strand_id
1 'polypeptide(L)'
;MPMRVILRRELISKTAVLIGTAAAPLLAKGALAQTQAHGGSNMSDARVSSLVDALHANHPAADRADKMGLYGWLVGRWTIDAIYHLNEGTIRRSRGEIHAGWVLEGRALQDVWIVPARDAQRADPPGPGDFYGTTLRVYDPKLDAWHILWSDPLNQVYRQQIGRAHGDDIVQDGTDETGAPVRWSFTEITPNSFRWLGERSADGGTTFRLLVEFLARRI
;
A
#
# COMPACT_ATOMS: atom_id res chain seq x y z
N MET A 1 4.70 -5.72 51.21
CA MET A 1 4.38 -4.31 50.90
C MET A 1 4.04 -4.21 49.44
N PRO A 2 2.79 -3.96 49.03
CA PRO A 2 2.45 -3.80 47.61
C PRO A 2 2.56 -2.34 47.19
N MET A 3 3.24 -2.10 46.10
CA MET A 3 3.40 -0.80 45.48
C MET A 3 2.16 -0.45 44.63
N ARG A 4 1.50 0.64 44.97
CA ARG A 4 0.31 1.18 44.29
C ARG A 4 0.71 1.82 42.94
N VAL A 5 0.08 1.35 41.91
CA VAL A 5 0.10 2.02 40.58
C VAL A 5 -0.94 3.14 40.60
N ILE A 6 -0.49 4.37 40.38
CA ILE A 6 -1.35 5.56 40.28
C ILE A 6 -1.75 5.73 38.79
N LEU A 7 -3.03 5.54 38.50
CA LEU A 7 -3.63 5.94 37.19
C LEU A 7 -3.82 7.45 37.20
N ARG A 8 -3.16 8.16 36.30
CA ARG A 8 -3.50 9.54 35.93
C ARG A 8 -4.56 9.52 34.83
N ARG A 9 -5.76 9.99 35.16
CA ARG A 9 -6.80 10.40 34.22
C ARG A 9 -6.49 11.83 33.81
N GLU A 10 -6.27 12.06 32.51
CA GLU A 10 -6.27 13.42 31.95
C GLU A 10 -7.67 13.78 31.44
N LEU A 11 -8.15 14.91 31.92
CA LEU A 11 -9.42 15.53 31.55
C LEU A 11 -9.29 16.19 30.16
N ILE A 12 -10.20 15.84 29.26
CA ILE A 12 -10.40 16.58 28.02
C ILE A 12 -11.36 17.73 28.28
N SER A 13 -10.84 18.96 28.20
CA SER A 13 -11.61 20.21 28.29
C SER A 13 -12.36 20.45 26.99
N LYS A 14 -13.70 20.55 27.09
CA LYS A 14 -14.58 20.99 25.99
C LYS A 14 -14.63 22.51 25.99
N THR A 15 -14.15 23.14 24.91
CA THR A 15 -14.37 24.56 24.67
C THR A 15 -15.51 24.71 23.65
N ALA A 16 -16.63 25.25 24.10
CA ALA A 16 -17.75 25.64 23.26
C ALA A 16 -17.47 27.02 22.66
N VAL A 17 -17.64 27.15 21.33
CA VAL A 17 -17.64 28.43 20.64
C VAL A 17 -19.06 28.83 20.29
N LEU A 18 -19.46 30.01 20.78
CA LEU A 18 -20.76 30.67 20.53
C LEU A 18 -20.85 31.15 19.09
N ILE A 19 -22.00 30.90 18.48
CA ILE A 19 -22.43 31.44 17.18
C ILE A 19 -23.06 32.78 17.40
N GLY A 20 -22.48 33.82 16.84
CA GLY A 20 -23.09 35.16 16.76
C GLY A 20 -23.75 35.38 15.40
N THR A 21 -25.06 35.57 15.41
CA THR A 21 -25.87 36.00 14.25
C THR A 21 -25.79 37.49 14.08
N ALA A 22 -25.52 38.00 12.87
CA ALA A 22 -25.78 39.37 12.49
C ALA A 22 -26.31 39.43 11.04
N ALA A 23 -27.33 40.25 10.88
CA ALA A 23 -28.23 40.40 9.75
C ALA A 23 -27.60 41.12 8.54
N ALA A 24 -28.20 40.84 7.37
CA ALA A 24 -27.97 41.52 6.09
C ALA A 24 -28.52 42.95 6.04
N PRO A 25 -28.06 43.78 5.09
CA PRO A 25 -29.03 44.33 4.15
C PRO A 25 -28.64 44.26 2.66
N LEU A 26 -29.68 44.46 1.88
CA LEU A 26 -29.86 44.32 0.45
C LEU A 26 -29.10 45.34 -0.44
N LEU A 27 -28.94 44.89 -1.71
CA LEU A 27 -28.99 45.61 -2.98
C LEU A 27 -27.74 46.37 -3.47
N ALA A 28 -27.12 45.82 -4.52
CA ALA A 28 -26.84 46.58 -5.74
C ALA A 28 -26.71 45.64 -6.96
N LYS A 29 -27.53 45.89 -7.99
CA LYS A 29 -27.42 45.29 -9.33
C LYS A 29 -26.14 45.81 -10.01
N GLY A 30 -25.31 44.94 -10.50
CA GLY A 30 -24.16 45.26 -11.34
C GLY A 30 -23.88 44.12 -12.30
N ALA A 31 -23.85 44.45 -13.60
CA ALA A 31 -23.84 43.57 -14.75
C ALA A 31 -22.65 42.60 -14.83
N LEU A 32 -22.95 41.42 -15.30
CA LEU A 32 -22.20 40.47 -16.13
C LEU A 32 -20.75 40.84 -16.51
N ALA A 33 -19.83 40.11 -15.97
CA ALA A 33 -18.64 39.68 -16.72
C ALA A 33 -18.50 38.18 -16.52
N GLN A 34 -18.89 37.41 -17.53
CA GLN A 34 -18.50 36.02 -17.67
C GLN A 34 -17.00 35.98 -17.95
N THR A 35 -16.22 35.85 -16.91
CA THR A 35 -14.80 35.45 -17.05
C THR A 35 -14.77 33.94 -17.09
N GLN A 36 -14.53 33.40 -18.28
CA GLN A 36 -14.31 31.98 -18.53
C GLN A 36 -13.20 31.45 -17.60
N ALA A 37 -13.56 30.61 -16.65
CA ALA A 37 -12.62 29.79 -15.91
C ALA A 37 -12.13 28.64 -16.79
N HIS A 38 -11.17 28.92 -17.67
CA HIS A 38 -10.47 27.92 -18.53
C HIS A 38 -8.97 27.93 -18.30
N GLY A 39 -8.50 27.88 -17.05
CA GLY A 39 -7.06 27.87 -16.76
C GLY A 39 -6.60 26.93 -15.67
N GLY A 40 -7.52 26.33 -14.90
CA GLY A 40 -7.14 25.55 -13.71
C GLY A 40 -6.81 24.07 -13.97
N SER A 41 -7.43 23.43 -14.95
CA SER A 41 -7.22 22.00 -15.23
C SER A 41 -5.89 21.69 -15.88
N ASN A 42 -5.43 22.51 -16.81
CA ASN A 42 -4.21 22.24 -17.58
C ASN A 42 -2.90 22.31 -16.75
N MET A 43 -2.87 23.11 -15.68
CA MET A 43 -1.65 23.21 -14.84
C MET A 43 -1.53 22.08 -13.83
N SER A 44 -2.63 21.57 -13.30
CA SER A 44 -2.64 20.42 -12.41
C SER A 44 -2.28 19.14 -13.16
N ASP A 45 -2.86 18.95 -14.34
CA ASP A 45 -2.61 17.79 -15.19
C ASP A 45 -1.15 17.76 -15.69
N ALA A 46 -0.58 18.90 -16.05
CA ALA A 46 0.82 19.00 -16.45
C ALA A 46 1.80 18.67 -15.31
N ARG A 47 1.48 19.04 -14.06
CA ARG A 47 2.30 18.70 -12.88
C ARG A 47 2.24 17.23 -12.54
N VAL A 48 1.07 16.62 -12.61
CA VAL A 48 0.89 15.17 -12.38
C VAL A 48 1.61 14.37 -13.46
N SER A 49 1.49 14.78 -14.73
CA SER A 49 2.24 14.17 -15.84
C SER A 49 3.74 14.19 -15.60
N SER A 50 4.29 15.34 -15.15
CA SER A 50 5.73 15.48 -14.87
C SER A 50 6.22 14.53 -13.76
N LEU A 51 5.46 14.29 -12.69
CA LEU A 51 5.81 13.32 -11.66
C LEU A 51 5.77 11.89 -12.19
N VAL A 52 4.71 11.55 -12.92
CA VAL A 52 4.55 10.22 -13.51
C VAL A 52 5.68 9.94 -14.51
N ASP A 53 6.01 10.90 -15.36
CA ASP A 53 7.09 10.78 -16.35
C ASP A 53 8.46 10.62 -15.68
N ALA A 54 8.72 11.35 -14.59
CA ALA A 54 9.95 11.22 -13.83
C ALA A 54 10.05 9.90 -13.04
N LEU A 55 8.93 9.34 -12.64
CA LEU A 55 8.87 8.09 -11.90
C LEU A 55 8.98 6.87 -12.83
N HIS A 56 8.29 6.90 -13.98
CA HIS A 56 8.10 5.74 -14.84
C HIS A 56 9.37 5.37 -15.63
N ALA A 57 9.60 4.07 -15.79
CA ALA A 57 10.58 3.50 -16.69
C ALA A 57 9.97 2.36 -17.51
N ASN A 58 10.28 2.30 -18.80
CA ASN A 58 9.74 1.28 -19.71
C ASN A 58 10.40 -0.11 -19.50
N HIS A 59 11.64 -0.13 -19.00
CA HIS A 59 12.47 -1.32 -18.93
C HIS A 59 13.28 -1.33 -17.62
N PRO A 60 13.73 -2.51 -17.16
CA PRO A 60 14.69 -2.58 -16.06
C PRO A 60 16.03 -1.96 -16.47
N ALA A 61 16.79 -1.46 -15.49
CA ALA A 61 18.12 -0.93 -15.71
C ALA A 61 19.05 -2.01 -16.27
N ALA A 62 19.74 -1.70 -17.40
CA ALA A 62 20.55 -2.67 -18.14
C ALA A 62 21.77 -3.17 -17.34
N ASP A 63 22.33 -2.33 -16.46
CA ASP A 63 23.50 -2.64 -15.64
C ASP A 63 23.24 -3.70 -14.54
N ARG A 64 21.99 -4.13 -14.36
CA ARG A 64 21.57 -5.16 -13.39
C ARG A 64 20.41 -6.01 -13.88
N ALA A 65 20.25 -6.13 -15.19
CA ALA A 65 19.11 -6.79 -15.84
C ALA A 65 18.93 -8.25 -15.38
N ASP A 66 20.02 -8.95 -15.11
CA ASP A 66 20.06 -10.33 -14.58
C ASP A 66 19.37 -10.46 -13.22
N LYS A 67 19.49 -9.44 -12.36
CA LYS A 67 18.86 -9.41 -11.02
C LYS A 67 17.42 -8.93 -11.07
N MET A 68 17.11 -8.02 -11.99
CA MET A 68 15.75 -7.43 -12.09
C MET A 68 14.68 -8.46 -12.47
N GLY A 69 15.07 -9.57 -13.08
CA GLY A 69 14.17 -10.68 -13.43
C GLY A 69 13.43 -11.29 -12.23
N LEU A 70 14.00 -11.22 -11.01
CA LEU A 70 13.37 -11.80 -9.82
C LEU A 70 11.94 -11.27 -9.59
N TYR A 71 11.71 -9.97 -9.78
CA TYR A 71 10.38 -9.37 -9.64
C TYR A 71 9.81 -8.86 -10.98
N GLY A 72 10.57 -8.93 -12.09
CA GLY A 72 10.17 -8.36 -13.37
C GLY A 72 8.89 -8.94 -13.95
N TRP A 73 8.59 -10.19 -13.64
CA TRP A 73 7.34 -10.87 -14.03
C TRP A 73 6.09 -10.21 -13.43
N LEU A 74 6.22 -9.47 -12.30
CA LEU A 74 5.12 -8.80 -11.63
C LEU A 74 4.62 -7.58 -12.42
N VAL A 75 5.44 -6.98 -13.28
CA VAL A 75 5.07 -5.80 -14.09
C VAL A 75 3.79 -6.06 -14.86
N GLY A 76 2.84 -5.14 -14.73
CA GLY A 76 1.52 -5.20 -15.38
C GLY A 76 0.37 -5.02 -14.39
N ARG A 77 -0.80 -5.54 -14.78
CA ARG A 77 -2.04 -5.41 -14.01
C ARG A 77 -2.56 -6.79 -13.62
N TRP A 78 -3.11 -6.87 -12.40
CA TRP A 78 -3.59 -8.12 -11.84
C TRP A 78 -4.89 -7.90 -11.08
N THR A 79 -5.79 -8.88 -11.16
CA THR A 79 -6.86 -9.04 -10.18
C THR A 79 -6.38 -9.98 -9.07
N ILE A 80 -6.87 -9.78 -7.86
CA ILE A 80 -6.59 -10.66 -6.73
C ILE A 80 -7.88 -11.08 -6.01
N ASP A 81 -7.95 -12.35 -5.63
CA ASP A 81 -8.86 -12.85 -4.63
C ASP A 81 -8.12 -12.88 -3.29
N ALA A 82 -8.47 -11.97 -2.39
CA ALA A 82 -7.88 -11.83 -1.07
C ALA A 82 -8.62 -12.73 -0.07
N ILE A 83 -7.89 -13.60 0.64
CA ILE A 83 -8.40 -14.57 1.60
C ILE A 83 -7.72 -14.33 2.93
N TYR A 84 -8.47 -13.84 3.91
CA TYR A 84 -7.97 -13.53 5.26
C TYR A 84 -8.32 -14.68 6.22
N HIS A 85 -7.29 -15.21 6.87
CA HIS A 85 -7.40 -16.26 7.88
C HIS A 85 -7.49 -15.63 9.26
N LEU A 86 -8.70 -15.32 9.69
CA LEU A 86 -9.00 -14.71 10.98
C LEU A 86 -8.85 -15.74 12.13
N ASN A 87 -9.16 -15.32 13.35
CA ASN A 87 -9.14 -16.24 14.49
C ASN A 87 -10.27 -17.27 14.38
N GLU A 88 -10.10 -18.44 15.04
CA GLU A 88 -11.10 -19.53 15.15
C GLU A 88 -11.54 -20.14 13.80
N GLY A 89 -10.69 -20.12 12.79
CA GLY A 89 -11.00 -20.72 11.49
C GLY A 89 -11.94 -19.90 10.61
N THR A 90 -12.28 -18.68 11.02
CA THR A 90 -13.10 -17.77 10.23
C THR A 90 -12.29 -17.26 9.03
N ILE A 91 -12.87 -17.33 7.83
CA ILE A 91 -12.28 -16.82 6.59
C ILE A 91 -13.11 -15.65 6.09
N ARG A 92 -12.43 -14.53 5.79
CA ARG A 92 -13.00 -13.40 5.05
C ARG A 92 -12.42 -13.38 3.64
N ARG A 93 -13.24 -13.06 2.65
CA ARG A 93 -12.82 -12.91 1.26
C ARG A 93 -13.11 -11.52 0.76
N SER A 94 -12.23 -11.00 -0.09
CA SER A 94 -12.42 -9.74 -0.80
C SER A 94 -11.77 -9.84 -2.18
N ARG A 95 -12.13 -8.94 -3.09
CA ARG A 95 -11.47 -8.81 -4.40
C ARG A 95 -10.64 -7.56 -4.41
N GLY A 96 -9.50 -7.60 -5.06
CA GLY A 96 -8.60 -6.47 -5.17
C GLY A 96 -7.92 -6.41 -6.53
N GLU A 97 -7.01 -5.46 -6.65
CA GLU A 97 -6.21 -5.25 -7.85
C GLU A 97 -4.77 -4.86 -7.50
N ILE A 98 -3.85 -5.18 -8.43
CA ILE A 98 -2.45 -4.76 -8.34
C ILE A 98 -2.06 -4.10 -9.66
N HIS A 99 -1.28 -3.03 -9.55
CA HIS A 99 -0.63 -2.34 -10.66
C HIS A 99 0.85 -2.27 -10.37
N ALA A 100 1.69 -2.80 -11.25
CA ALA A 100 3.13 -2.83 -11.04
C ALA A 100 3.88 -2.34 -12.28
N GLY A 101 4.99 -1.64 -12.06
CA GLY A 101 5.83 -1.10 -13.12
C GLY A 101 7.25 -0.84 -12.69
N TRP A 102 8.13 -0.70 -13.67
CA TRP A 102 9.48 -0.22 -13.46
C TRP A 102 9.46 1.27 -13.15
N VAL A 103 10.27 1.68 -12.19
CA VAL A 103 10.41 3.08 -11.77
C VAL A 103 11.88 3.44 -11.56
N LEU A 104 12.16 4.74 -11.39
CA LEU A 104 13.48 5.26 -11.03
C LEU A 104 14.56 4.75 -12.01
N GLU A 105 14.40 5.08 -13.29
CA GLU A 105 15.27 4.64 -14.39
C GLU A 105 15.38 3.10 -14.51
N GLY A 106 14.33 2.39 -14.08
CA GLY A 106 14.30 0.91 -14.09
C GLY A 106 15.13 0.27 -12.97
N ARG A 107 15.62 1.04 -12.00
CA ARG A 107 16.42 0.56 -10.87
C ARG A 107 15.58 0.03 -9.71
N ALA A 108 14.27 0.26 -9.79
CA ALA A 108 13.30 -0.24 -8.83
C ALA A 108 12.05 -0.75 -9.54
N LEU A 109 11.34 -1.65 -8.88
CA LEU A 109 9.98 -2.03 -9.22
C LEU A 109 9.05 -1.47 -8.14
N GLN A 110 8.01 -0.76 -8.57
CA GLN A 110 6.96 -0.28 -7.68
C GLN A 110 5.63 -0.90 -8.05
N ASP A 111 4.86 -1.26 -7.05
CA ASP A 111 3.48 -1.68 -7.22
C ASP A 111 2.54 -0.93 -6.29
N VAL A 112 1.27 -0.92 -6.66
CA VAL A 112 0.16 -0.45 -5.83
C VAL A 112 -0.82 -1.61 -5.69
N TRP A 113 -1.15 -1.94 -4.45
CA TRP A 113 -2.08 -2.99 -4.06
C TRP A 113 -3.30 -2.36 -3.43
N ILE A 114 -4.48 -2.75 -3.90
CA ILE A 114 -5.74 -2.12 -3.53
C ILE A 114 -6.77 -3.20 -3.18
N VAL A 115 -7.29 -3.18 -1.96
CA VAL A 115 -8.38 -4.04 -1.51
C VAL A 115 -9.36 -3.19 -0.68
N PRO A 116 -10.65 -3.19 -1.01
CA PRO A 116 -11.27 -3.76 -2.20
C PRO A 116 -10.82 -3.03 -3.48
N ALA A 117 -11.00 -3.66 -4.64
CA ALA A 117 -10.71 -3.06 -5.95
C ALA A 117 -11.47 -1.75 -6.14
N ARG A 118 -10.93 -0.85 -6.97
CA ARG A 118 -11.49 0.52 -7.14
C ARG A 118 -12.89 0.56 -7.76
N ASP A 119 -13.28 -0.49 -8.48
CA ASP A 119 -14.63 -0.66 -9.02
C ASP A 119 -15.64 -1.16 -7.97
N ALA A 120 -15.17 -1.59 -6.81
CA ALA A 120 -16.00 -2.00 -5.69
C ALA A 120 -16.27 -0.82 -4.74
N GLN A 121 -17.45 -0.83 -4.10
CA GLN A 121 -17.76 0.15 -3.08
C GLN A 121 -16.92 -0.11 -1.82
N ARG A 122 -16.08 0.86 -1.45
CA ARG A 122 -15.35 0.82 -0.18
C ARG A 122 -16.22 1.36 0.94
N ALA A 123 -16.20 0.69 2.09
CA ALA A 123 -16.83 1.19 3.30
C ALA A 123 -16.10 2.43 3.85
N ASP A 124 -16.84 3.31 4.53
CA ASP A 124 -16.30 4.42 5.30
C ASP A 124 -16.83 4.35 6.74
N PRO A 125 -15.99 4.08 7.73
CA PRO A 125 -14.55 3.82 7.65
C PRO A 125 -14.20 2.49 6.94
N PRO A 126 -12.96 2.34 6.45
CA PRO A 126 -12.49 1.12 5.82
C PRO A 126 -12.66 -0.10 6.71
N GLY A 127 -13.05 -1.23 6.10
CA GLY A 127 -13.24 -2.49 6.80
C GLY A 127 -11.92 -3.19 7.17
N PRO A 128 -11.95 -4.16 8.08
CA PRO A 128 -10.75 -4.95 8.42
C PRO A 128 -10.18 -5.63 7.17
N GLY A 129 -8.88 -5.42 6.92
CA GLY A 129 -8.18 -5.96 5.76
C GLY A 129 -8.38 -5.18 4.46
N ASP A 130 -9.07 -4.04 4.48
CA ASP A 130 -9.03 -3.07 3.39
C ASP A 130 -7.69 -2.33 3.44
N PHE A 131 -7.07 -2.12 2.28
CA PHE A 131 -5.83 -1.34 2.18
C PHE A 131 -5.70 -0.66 0.83
N TYR A 132 -4.89 0.36 0.79
CA TYR A 132 -4.45 1.04 -0.42
C TYR A 132 -2.99 1.43 -0.22
N GLY A 133 -2.10 0.52 -0.58
CA GLY A 133 -0.69 0.66 -0.27
C GLY A 133 0.20 0.46 -1.50
N THR A 134 1.46 0.81 -1.33
CA THR A 134 2.49 0.66 -2.35
C THR A 134 3.70 -0.05 -1.80
N THR A 135 4.33 -0.87 -2.65
CA THR A 135 5.65 -1.43 -2.36
C THR A 135 6.67 -0.85 -3.32
N LEU A 136 7.79 -0.37 -2.79
CA LEU A 136 8.98 -0.10 -3.58
C LEU A 136 9.99 -1.22 -3.34
N ARG A 137 10.44 -1.89 -4.43
CA ARG A 137 11.46 -2.96 -4.40
C ARG A 137 12.72 -2.49 -5.06
N VAL A 138 13.82 -2.48 -4.31
CA VAL A 138 15.13 -2.02 -4.77
C VAL A 138 16.18 -3.09 -4.55
N TYR A 139 16.86 -3.50 -5.62
CA TYR A 139 17.96 -4.46 -5.51
C TYR A 139 19.21 -3.79 -4.92
N ASP A 140 19.78 -4.43 -3.91
CA ASP A 140 21.05 -4.02 -3.29
C ASP A 140 22.16 -5.01 -3.67
N PRO A 141 23.13 -4.62 -4.52
CA PRO A 141 24.22 -5.50 -4.95
C PRO A 141 25.18 -5.88 -3.82
N LYS A 142 25.22 -5.12 -2.71
CA LYS A 142 26.08 -5.46 -1.56
C LYS A 142 25.51 -6.59 -0.74
N LEU A 143 24.18 -6.70 -0.68
CA LEU A 143 23.46 -7.74 0.05
C LEU A 143 23.10 -8.94 -0.85
N ASP A 144 23.24 -8.80 -2.16
CA ASP A 144 22.64 -9.69 -3.17
C ASP A 144 21.18 -10.03 -2.82
N ALA A 145 20.41 -8.99 -2.56
CA ALA A 145 19.04 -9.08 -2.08
C ALA A 145 18.24 -7.82 -2.41
N TRP A 146 16.96 -7.86 -2.15
CA TRP A 146 16.05 -6.76 -2.43
C TRP A 146 15.55 -6.11 -1.14
N HIS A 147 15.66 -4.79 -1.04
CA HIS A 147 14.91 -4.01 -0.05
C HIS A 147 13.45 -3.92 -0.49
N ILE A 148 12.54 -4.28 0.40
CA ILE A 148 11.10 -4.25 0.21
C ILE A 148 10.53 -3.21 1.17
N LEU A 149 9.99 -2.11 0.64
CA LEU A 149 9.49 -0.98 1.40
C LEU A 149 7.99 -0.86 1.16
N TRP A 150 7.18 -1.33 2.11
CA TRP A 150 5.73 -1.25 2.07
C TRP A 150 5.22 -0.03 2.81
N SER A 151 4.29 0.69 2.21
CA SER A 151 3.56 1.80 2.82
C SER A 151 2.07 1.65 2.55
N ASP A 152 1.29 1.57 3.62
CA ASP A 152 -0.17 1.60 3.61
C ASP A 152 -0.68 2.77 4.46
N PRO A 153 -0.89 3.94 3.87
CA PRO A 153 -1.35 5.13 4.59
C PRO A 153 -2.79 5.01 5.10
N LEU A 154 -3.58 4.07 4.56
CA LEU A 154 -4.94 3.84 5.01
C LEU A 154 -4.97 3.26 6.43
N ASN A 155 -4.06 2.32 6.72
CA ASN A 155 -3.95 1.63 8.01
C ASN A 155 -2.75 2.10 8.84
N GLN A 156 -1.96 3.06 8.35
CA GLN A 156 -0.72 3.55 9.00
C GLN A 156 0.29 2.41 9.23
N VAL A 157 0.39 1.49 8.25
CA VAL A 157 1.31 0.34 8.30
C VAL A 157 2.49 0.61 7.37
N TYR A 158 3.69 0.52 7.93
CA TYR A 158 4.95 0.72 7.22
C TYR A 158 5.88 -0.45 7.53
N ARG A 159 6.40 -1.13 6.50
CA ARG A 159 7.24 -2.32 6.69
C ARG A 159 8.47 -2.28 5.82
N GLN A 160 9.55 -2.78 6.39
CA GLN A 160 10.80 -3.04 5.67
C GLN A 160 11.11 -4.53 5.77
N GLN A 161 11.41 -5.13 4.63
CA GLN A 161 11.77 -6.54 4.54
C GLN A 161 12.94 -6.72 3.58
N ILE A 162 13.59 -7.86 3.66
CA ILE A 162 14.63 -8.28 2.71
C ILE A 162 14.09 -9.46 1.90
N GLY A 163 14.02 -9.26 0.59
CA GLY A 163 13.55 -10.26 -0.37
C GLY A 163 14.66 -11.01 -1.06
N ARG A 164 14.50 -12.34 -1.21
CA ARG A 164 15.42 -13.24 -1.92
C ARG A 164 14.66 -14.33 -2.67
N ALA A 165 15.30 -14.88 -3.70
CA ALA A 165 14.84 -16.14 -4.28
C ALA A 165 15.02 -17.29 -3.28
N HIS A 166 14.08 -18.22 -3.27
CA HIS A 166 14.12 -19.44 -2.48
C HIS A 166 13.54 -20.60 -3.32
N GLY A 167 14.39 -21.25 -4.10
CA GLY A 167 13.94 -22.16 -5.16
C GLY A 167 13.14 -21.41 -6.22
N ASP A 168 11.93 -21.88 -6.50
CA ASP A 168 10.99 -21.24 -7.44
C ASP A 168 10.17 -20.13 -6.79
N ASP A 169 10.28 -19.93 -5.48
CA ASP A 169 9.56 -18.96 -4.70
C ASP A 169 10.41 -17.70 -4.45
N ILE A 170 9.76 -16.63 -4.01
CA ILE A 170 10.40 -15.43 -3.50
C ILE A 170 9.95 -15.21 -2.07
N VAL A 171 10.90 -15.14 -1.14
CA VAL A 171 10.64 -14.93 0.28
C VAL A 171 11.12 -13.55 0.70
N GLN A 172 10.29 -12.84 1.46
CA GLN A 172 10.55 -11.50 1.98
C GLN A 172 10.37 -11.54 3.50
N ASP A 173 11.48 -11.51 4.23
CA ASP A 173 11.49 -11.57 5.70
C ASP A 173 11.72 -10.20 6.31
N GLY A 174 11.03 -9.91 7.40
CA GLY A 174 11.14 -8.69 8.19
C GLY A 174 10.43 -8.81 9.53
N THR A 175 10.08 -7.66 10.12
CA THR A 175 9.32 -7.62 11.36
C THR A 175 8.10 -6.70 11.21
N ASP A 176 7.08 -6.93 12.04
CA ASP A 176 5.98 -5.98 12.21
C ASP A 176 6.35 -4.86 13.21
N GLU A 177 5.42 -3.96 13.45
CA GLU A 177 5.57 -2.84 14.38
C GLU A 177 5.78 -3.24 15.84
N THR A 178 5.49 -4.49 16.18
CA THR A 178 5.76 -5.08 17.52
C THR A 178 7.12 -5.76 17.61
N GLY A 179 7.85 -5.86 16.48
CA GLY A 179 9.10 -6.59 16.37
C GLY A 179 8.92 -8.09 16.11
N ALA A 180 7.68 -8.58 15.94
CA ALA A 180 7.43 -9.98 15.62
C ALA A 180 7.82 -10.29 14.17
N PRO A 181 8.48 -11.44 13.90
CA PRO A 181 8.83 -11.83 12.54
C PRO A 181 7.62 -11.96 11.64
N VAL A 182 7.71 -11.38 10.45
CA VAL A 182 6.73 -11.53 9.38
C VAL A 182 7.43 -12.03 8.12
N ARG A 183 6.72 -12.84 7.37
CA ARG A 183 7.15 -13.39 6.10
C ARG A 183 6.10 -13.15 5.04
N TRP A 184 6.54 -12.62 3.91
CA TRP A 184 5.75 -12.53 2.71
C TRP A 184 6.38 -13.40 1.63
N SER A 185 5.58 -14.17 0.93
CA SER A 185 6.10 -15.06 -0.10
C SER A 185 5.29 -14.95 -1.38
N PHE A 186 5.98 -14.99 -2.51
CA PHE A 186 5.36 -15.26 -3.81
C PHE A 186 5.66 -16.70 -4.18
N THR A 187 4.62 -17.47 -4.43
CA THR A 187 4.68 -18.90 -4.78
C THR A 187 3.83 -19.17 -6.02
N GLU A 188 3.97 -20.35 -6.60
CA GLU A 188 3.17 -20.77 -7.76
C GLU A 188 3.24 -19.73 -8.89
N ILE A 189 4.41 -19.12 -9.11
CA ILE A 189 4.62 -18.05 -10.06
C ILE A 189 4.57 -18.60 -11.48
N THR A 190 3.66 -18.03 -12.29
CA THR A 190 3.55 -18.27 -13.73
C THR A 190 3.48 -16.94 -14.48
N PRO A 191 3.56 -16.91 -15.80
CA PRO A 191 3.36 -15.66 -16.54
C PRO A 191 2.01 -14.96 -16.29
N ASN A 192 0.97 -15.72 -15.91
CA ASN A 192 -0.41 -15.22 -15.79
C ASN A 192 -1.04 -15.37 -14.40
N SER A 193 -0.34 -15.97 -13.44
CA SER A 193 -0.86 -16.15 -12.09
C SER A 193 0.28 -16.25 -11.06
N PHE A 194 -0.05 -15.95 -9.83
CA PHE A 194 0.78 -16.27 -8.67
C PHE A 194 -0.08 -16.37 -7.42
N ARG A 195 0.48 -16.97 -6.39
CA ARG A 195 -0.06 -16.95 -5.04
C ARG A 195 0.87 -16.14 -4.15
N TRP A 196 0.33 -15.24 -3.36
CA TRP A 196 1.08 -14.48 -2.36
C TRP A 196 0.60 -14.85 -0.97
N LEU A 197 1.52 -15.03 -0.04
CA LEU A 197 1.26 -15.42 1.34
C LEU A 197 1.79 -14.34 2.29
N GLY A 198 0.96 -13.96 3.27
CA GLY A 198 1.34 -13.09 4.38
C GLY A 198 1.24 -13.84 5.69
N GLU A 199 2.38 -14.05 6.33
CA GLU A 199 2.54 -14.89 7.52
C GLU A 199 3.19 -14.11 8.66
N ARG A 200 2.92 -14.54 9.89
CA ARG A 200 3.48 -13.96 11.12
C ARG A 200 3.88 -15.07 12.09
N SER A 201 5.01 -14.87 12.75
CA SER A 201 5.47 -15.74 13.83
C SER A 201 5.11 -15.15 15.21
N ALA A 202 4.76 -16.03 16.13
CA ALA A 202 4.58 -15.69 17.54
C ALA A 202 5.69 -16.26 18.44
N ASP A 203 6.63 -17.01 17.87
CA ASP A 203 7.67 -17.77 18.58
C ASP A 203 9.10 -17.43 18.09
N GLY A 204 9.29 -16.17 17.70
CA GLY A 204 10.61 -15.66 17.27
C GLY A 204 11.08 -16.17 15.91
N GLY A 205 10.16 -16.62 15.03
CA GLY A 205 10.49 -17.08 13.68
C GLY A 205 10.65 -18.60 13.56
N THR A 206 10.32 -19.36 14.60
CA THR A 206 10.38 -20.83 14.56
C THR A 206 9.23 -21.41 13.73
N THR A 207 8.02 -20.91 13.96
CA THR A 207 6.84 -21.24 13.15
C THR A 207 6.14 -19.99 12.63
N PHE A 208 5.46 -20.13 11.50
CA PHE A 208 4.72 -19.05 10.86
C PHE A 208 3.25 -19.45 10.67
N ARG A 209 2.34 -18.56 11.07
CA ARG A 209 0.90 -18.71 10.84
C ARG A 209 0.48 -17.86 9.65
N LEU A 210 -0.20 -18.47 8.70
CA LEU A 210 -0.82 -17.78 7.58
C LEU A 210 -1.94 -16.85 8.08
N LEU A 211 -1.83 -15.57 7.74
CA LEU A 211 -2.82 -14.54 8.07
C LEU A 211 -3.65 -14.15 6.85
N VAL A 212 -3.02 -14.11 5.69
CA VAL A 212 -3.67 -13.70 4.44
C VAL A 212 -2.96 -14.36 3.26
N GLU A 213 -3.76 -14.71 2.26
CA GLU A 213 -3.26 -15.13 0.95
C GLU A 213 -3.99 -14.39 -0.16
N PHE A 214 -3.30 -14.15 -1.25
CA PHE A 214 -3.85 -13.58 -2.47
C PHE A 214 -3.62 -14.53 -3.64
N LEU A 215 -4.71 -14.84 -4.34
CA LEU A 215 -4.66 -15.58 -5.60
C LEU A 215 -4.75 -14.56 -6.74
N ALA A 216 -3.66 -14.36 -7.46
CA ALA A 216 -3.54 -13.32 -8.47
C ALA A 216 -3.67 -13.88 -9.89
N ARG A 217 -4.33 -13.10 -10.75
CA ARG A 217 -4.47 -13.39 -12.19
C ARG A 217 -4.17 -12.13 -12.99
N ARG A 218 -3.38 -12.27 -14.04
CA ARG A 218 -3.05 -11.17 -14.96
C ARG A 218 -4.27 -10.75 -15.78
N ILE A 219 -4.41 -9.43 -16.06
CA ILE A 219 -5.46 -8.84 -16.92
C ILE A 219 -4.86 -7.93 -17.98
#